data_a2247abcc3ffefa9ad9308cb4c8db178
#
_entry.id   a2247abcc3ffefa9ad9308cb4c8db178
#
_cell.length_a   1.000
_cell.length_b   1.000
_cell.length_c   1.000
_cell.angle_alpha   90.00
_cell.angle_beta   90.00
_cell.angle_gamma   90.00
#
_symmetry.space_group_name_H-M   'P 1'
#
loop_
_entity.id
_entity.type
_entity.pdbx_description
1 polymer ?
#
loop_
_entity_poly.entity_id
_entity_poly.type
_entity_poly.pdbx_seq_one_letter_code
_entity_poly.pdbx_strand_id
1 'polypeptide(L)'
;MKKLSRCILLILCLIIGLSACKEKAQTLEPYLSELRSSSFYGQSQNYQVKAGYGFKEISPNNDGKVLEKEYSLTFKLLGKETDDATYTLSFSYLDKQYSSTFKLNPVTHSLTAKINVDGFNLNEFTVQISSASSTESVTLKSTVPDGTMSYLSALKALEKNQKELIDSYKDKNGNFIGEICARVVVKDDKAYWYIGLTDKNGDLKALLLDGVSGEVLAIREVF
;
A
#
# COMPACT_ATOMS: atom_id res chain seq x y z
N MET A 1 -41.79 45.94 -18.49
CA MET A 1 -40.34 45.65 -18.51
C MET A 1 -39.73 45.38 -17.13
N LYS A 2 -40.02 46.12 -16.04
CA LYS A 2 -39.43 45.90 -14.70
C LYS A 2 -39.77 44.54 -14.03
N LYS A 3 -40.95 43.95 -14.30
CA LYS A 3 -41.35 42.65 -13.72
C LYS A 3 -40.64 41.46 -14.38
N LEU A 4 -40.40 41.53 -15.70
CA LEU A 4 -39.70 40.48 -16.44
C LEU A 4 -38.19 40.36 -16.01
N SER A 5 -37.55 41.53 -15.78
CA SER A 5 -36.16 41.58 -15.30
C SER A 5 -35.97 40.95 -13.91
N ARG A 6 -36.96 41.10 -13.00
CA ARG A 6 -36.91 40.48 -11.66
C ARG A 6 -37.07 38.95 -11.69
N CYS A 7 -37.89 38.41 -12.59
CA CYS A 7 -38.05 36.97 -12.76
C CYS A 7 -36.78 36.33 -13.34
N ILE A 8 -36.12 36.97 -14.30
CA ILE A 8 -34.87 36.49 -14.90
C ILE A 8 -33.73 36.47 -13.84
N LEU A 9 -33.66 37.50 -12.98
CA LEU A 9 -32.66 37.58 -11.91
C LEU A 9 -32.86 36.46 -10.86
N LEU A 10 -34.12 36.17 -10.49
CA LEU A 10 -34.44 35.07 -9.56
C LEU A 10 -34.11 33.70 -10.11
N ILE A 11 -34.36 33.42 -11.40
CA ILE A 11 -34.02 32.19 -12.07
C ILE A 11 -32.49 32.02 -12.16
N LEU A 12 -31.75 33.09 -12.44
CA LEU A 12 -30.29 33.06 -12.48
C LEU A 12 -29.67 32.76 -11.11
N CYS A 13 -30.22 33.30 -10.02
CA CYS A 13 -29.80 33.00 -8.66
C CYS A 13 -30.10 31.53 -8.26
N LEU A 14 -31.20 30.96 -8.73
CA LEU A 14 -31.52 29.53 -8.47
C LEU A 14 -30.56 28.59 -9.18
N ILE A 15 -30.12 28.92 -10.41
CA ILE A 15 -29.18 28.11 -11.19
C ILE A 15 -27.78 28.15 -10.56
N ILE A 16 -27.36 29.30 -10.02
CA ILE A 16 -26.06 29.44 -9.33
C ILE A 16 -26.05 28.68 -7.99
N GLY A 17 -27.19 28.66 -7.27
CA GLY A 17 -27.33 27.93 -6.00
C GLY A 17 -27.25 26.43 -6.15
N LEU A 18 -27.65 25.86 -7.29
CA LEU A 18 -27.57 24.40 -7.55
C LEU A 18 -26.18 23.93 -7.99
N SER A 19 -25.28 24.84 -8.35
CA SER A 19 -23.91 24.50 -8.78
C SER A 19 -22.91 24.42 -7.61
N ALA A 20 -23.29 24.75 -6.38
CA ALA A 20 -22.38 24.94 -5.27
C ALA A 20 -22.15 23.70 -4.38
N CYS A 21 -22.88 22.62 -4.60
CA CYS A 21 -22.64 21.36 -3.88
C CYS A 21 -22.05 20.29 -4.80
N LYS A 22 -20.83 20.51 -5.34
CA LYS A 22 -19.97 19.37 -5.62
C LYS A 22 -19.41 18.92 -4.28
N GLU A 23 -20.02 17.88 -3.69
CA GLU A 23 -19.35 17.11 -2.66
C GLU A 23 -17.93 16.83 -3.15
N LYS A 24 -16.93 17.36 -2.46
CA LYS A 24 -15.55 16.93 -2.69
C LYS A 24 -15.55 15.44 -2.42
N ALA A 25 -15.43 14.64 -3.47
CA ALA A 25 -15.28 13.20 -3.32
C ALA A 25 -14.16 12.98 -2.31
N GLN A 26 -14.50 12.41 -1.17
CA GLN A 26 -13.55 12.12 -0.12
C GLN A 26 -12.66 11.02 -0.64
N THR A 27 -11.37 11.29 -0.87
CA THR A 27 -10.44 10.28 -1.34
C THR A 27 -10.10 9.31 -0.20
N LEU A 28 -9.93 8.03 -0.52
CA LEU A 28 -9.57 6.98 0.45
C LEU A 28 -8.10 7.06 0.92
N GLU A 29 -7.27 7.79 0.20
CA GLU A 29 -5.82 7.89 0.49
C GLU A 29 -5.49 8.31 1.93
N PRO A 30 -6.18 9.28 2.58
CA PRO A 30 -5.90 9.68 3.95
C PRO A 30 -6.12 8.58 5.00
N TYR A 31 -6.82 7.51 4.64
CA TYR A 31 -7.16 6.38 5.51
C TYR A 31 -6.29 5.15 5.26
N LEU A 32 -5.24 5.31 4.44
CA LEU A 32 -4.32 4.23 4.11
C LEU A 32 -3.27 4.10 5.22
N SER A 33 -3.46 3.13 6.12
CA SER A 33 -2.60 2.86 7.28
C SER A 33 -1.39 1.99 6.94
N GLU A 34 -1.49 1.14 5.90
CA GLU A 34 -0.36 0.35 5.40
C GLU A 34 -0.37 0.30 3.88
N LEU A 35 0.79 0.56 3.29
CA LEU A 35 1.04 0.39 1.86
C LEU A 35 2.27 -0.50 1.63
N ARG A 36 2.16 -1.45 0.71
CA ARG A 36 3.27 -2.19 0.10
C ARG A 36 3.15 -2.07 -1.41
N SER A 37 3.77 -1.04 -1.97
CA SER A 37 3.61 -0.69 -3.39
C SER A 37 4.64 -1.32 -4.31
N SER A 38 5.70 -1.93 -3.75
CA SER A 38 6.79 -2.52 -4.53
C SER A 38 7.11 -3.91 -4.03
N SER A 39 7.53 -4.77 -4.94
CA SER A 39 7.98 -6.14 -4.68
C SER A 39 9.23 -6.39 -5.50
N PHE A 40 10.24 -6.99 -4.88
CA PHE A 40 11.53 -7.28 -5.48
C PHE A 40 11.93 -8.72 -5.21
N TYR A 41 12.71 -9.29 -6.13
CA TYR A 41 13.34 -10.59 -5.97
C TYR A 41 14.74 -10.57 -6.55
N GLY A 42 15.64 -11.32 -5.92
CA GLY A 42 16.98 -11.56 -6.42
C GLY A 42 17.58 -12.81 -5.82
N GLN A 43 18.57 -13.34 -6.52
CA GLN A 43 19.30 -14.52 -6.06
C GLN A 43 20.78 -14.43 -6.43
N SER A 44 21.60 -15.05 -5.59
CA SER A 44 23.01 -15.35 -5.81
C SER A 44 23.24 -16.87 -5.70
N GLN A 45 24.49 -17.29 -5.58
CA GLN A 45 24.80 -18.73 -5.46
C GLN A 45 24.18 -19.34 -4.19
N ASN A 46 24.23 -18.60 -3.05
CA ASN A 46 23.81 -19.12 -1.75
C ASN A 46 22.58 -18.44 -1.14
N TYR A 47 22.13 -17.31 -1.70
CA TYR A 47 21.07 -16.52 -1.11
C TYR A 47 19.95 -16.21 -2.10
N GLN A 48 18.72 -16.36 -1.62
CA GLN A 48 17.52 -15.88 -2.30
C GLN A 48 16.82 -14.85 -1.40
N VAL A 49 16.55 -13.69 -1.95
CA VAL A 49 15.99 -12.56 -1.19
C VAL A 49 14.75 -12.03 -1.88
N LYS A 50 13.69 -11.87 -1.09
CA LYS A 50 12.52 -11.05 -1.46
C LYS A 50 12.57 -9.76 -0.68
N ALA A 51 12.13 -8.66 -1.29
CA ALA A 51 11.95 -7.41 -0.59
C ALA A 51 10.64 -6.73 -1.00
N GLY A 52 10.15 -5.84 -0.15
CA GLY A 52 9.02 -4.99 -0.43
C GLY A 52 9.22 -3.61 0.17
N TYR A 53 8.81 -2.58 -0.55
CA TYR A 53 8.85 -1.21 -0.06
C TYR A 53 7.45 -0.66 0.15
N GLY A 54 7.30 0.16 1.18
CA GLY A 54 6.07 0.84 1.49
C GLY A 54 6.14 1.56 2.82
N PHE A 55 4.97 1.85 3.38
CA PHE A 55 4.87 2.47 4.70
C PHE A 55 3.85 1.75 5.58
N LYS A 56 3.99 2.02 6.88
CA LYS A 56 2.99 1.69 7.88
C LYS A 56 2.79 2.90 8.79
N GLU A 57 1.57 3.10 9.26
CA GLU A 57 1.27 4.07 10.29
C GLU A 57 2.00 3.75 11.60
N ILE A 58 2.59 4.79 12.25
CA ILE A 58 3.39 4.62 13.46
C ILE A 58 2.49 4.42 14.69
N SER A 59 1.43 5.20 14.77
CA SER A 59 0.47 5.16 15.89
C SER A 59 -0.93 5.06 15.31
N PRO A 60 -1.48 3.85 15.19
CA PRO A 60 -2.83 3.69 14.66
C PRO A 60 -3.83 4.40 15.57
N ASN A 61 -4.48 5.42 15.02
CA ASN A 61 -5.60 6.10 15.66
C ASN A 61 -6.90 5.54 15.06
N ASN A 62 -7.80 5.11 15.92
CA ASN A 62 -9.10 4.56 15.50
C ASN A 62 -10.06 5.62 14.91
N ASP A 63 -9.58 6.80 14.58
CA ASP A 63 -10.36 7.87 13.95
C ASP A 63 -10.33 7.82 12.40
N GLY A 64 -9.66 6.83 11.85
CA GLY A 64 -9.62 6.55 10.43
C GLY A 64 -8.61 7.37 9.62
N LYS A 65 -8.03 8.45 10.16
CA LYS A 65 -7.01 9.25 9.46
C LYS A 65 -5.61 8.91 9.89
N VAL A 66 -4.76 8.63 8.90
CA VAL A 66 -3.35 8.36 9.11
C VAL A 66 -2.58 9.67 9.28
N LEU A 67 -1.92 9.85 10.43
CA LEU A 67 -1.19 11.06 10.77
C LEU A 67 0.30 10.95 10.45
N GLU A 68 0.94 9.87 10.88
CA GLU A 68 2.37 9.65 10.72
C GLU A 68 2.65 8.31 10.05
N LYS A 69 3.58 8.32 9.08
CA LYS A 69 3.93 7.13 8.28
C LYS A 69 5.41 6.82 8.42
N GLU A 70 5.73 5.56 8.67
CA GLU A 70 7.09 5.06 8.66
C GLU A 70 7.34 4.30 7.37
N TYR A 71 8.21 4.82 6.51
CA TYR A 71 8.60 4.19 5.26
C TYR A 71 9.73 3.19 5.47
N SER A 72 9.62 2.01 4.88
CA SER A 72 10.63 0.96 5.05
C SER A 72 10.73 0.00 3.87
N LEU A 73 11.95 -0.53 3.67
CA LEU A 73 12.21 -1.77 2.97
C LEU A 73 12.15 -2.92 3.98
N THR A 74 11.36 -3.94 3.66
CA THR A 74 11.31 -5.19 4.41
C THR A 74 11.88 -6.29 3.53
N PHE A 75 12.88 -7.01 4.03
CA PHE A 75 13.55 -8.10 3.34
C PHE A 75 13.18 -9.44 3.97
N LYS A 76 13.10 -10.47 3.14
CA LYS A 76 12.94 -11.87 3.56
C LYS A 76 14.04 -12.69 2.92
N LEU A 77 14.86 -13.37 3.74
CA LEU A 77 15.84 -14.33 3.29
C LEU A 77 15.17 -15.71 3.23
N LEU A 78 15.27 -16.37 2.10
CA LEU A 78 14.58 -17.64 1.84
C LEU A 78 15.53 -18.84 2.00
N GLY A 79 14.98 -19.96 2.49
CA GLY A 79 15.70 -21.23 2.60
C GLY A 79 16.81 -21.26 3.65
N LYS A 80 16.78 -20.33 4.61
CA LYS A 80 17.74 -20.22 5.72
C LYS A 80 17.08 -20.19 7.10
N GLU A 81 15.80 -20.53 7.16
CA GLU A 81 14.98 -20.38 8.36
C GLU A 81 15.37 -21.32 9.51
N THR A 82 16.05 -22.41 9.19
CA THR A 82 16.51 -23.42 10.17
C THR A 82 17.98 -23.29 10.52
N ASP A 83 18.70 -22.34 9.92
CA ASP A 83 20.11 -22.13 10.21
C ASP A 83 20.27 -21.34 11.52
N ASP A 84 21.20 -21.79 12.39
CA ASP A 84 21.60 -21.04 13.60
C ASP A 84 22.50 -19.82 13.27
N ALA A 85 22.79 -19.59 12.00
CA ALA A 85 23.68 -18.53 11.55
C ALA A 85 23.03 -17.15 11.62
N THR A 86 23.83 -16.17 12.00
CA THR A 86 23.42 -14.76 11.91
C THR A 86 23.69 -14.24 10.51
N TYR A 87 22.68 -13.65 9.90
CA TYR A 87 22.76 -13.00 8.60
C TYR A 87 22.55 -11.49 8.72
N THR A 88 23.41 -10.73 8.06
CA THR A 88 23.32 -9.27 8.00
C THR A 88 23.16 -8.83 6.55
N LEU A 89 22.27 -7.87 6.33
CA LEU A 89 22.04 -7.22 5.05
C LEU A 89 22.58 -5.81 5.10
N SER A 90 23.24 -5.36 4.02
CA SER A 90 23.62 -3.95 3.83
C SER A 90 23.45 -3.51 2.38
N PHE A 91 23.20 -2.22 2.16
CA PHE A 91 23.16 -1.58 0.84
C PHE A 91 23.36 -0.06 0.96
N SER A 92 23.65 0.58 -0.19
CA SER A 92 23.77 2.04 -0.30
C SER A 92 22.59 2.62 -1.07
N TYR A 93 22.04 3.73 -0.60
CA TYR A 93 21.02 4.50 -1.30
C TYR A 93 21.18 5.99 -0.98
N LEU A 94 21.23 6.86 -2.01
CA LEU A 94 21.44 8.31 -1.88
C LEU A 94 22.62 8.67 -0.94
N ASP A 95 23.80 8.09 -1.22
CA ASP A 95 25.04 8.29 -0.45
C ASP A 95 24.99 7.90 1.03
N LYS A 96 23.93 7.17 1.45
CA LYS A 96 23.81 6.62 2.79
C LYS A 96 24.01 5.11 2.77
N GLN A 97 24.67 4.61 3.81
CA GLN A 97 24.80 3.18 4.07
C GLN A 97 23.69 2.74 5.03
N TYR A 98 23.06 1.65 4.67
CA TYR A 98 22.03 1.02 5.47
C TYR A 98 22.44 -0.41 5.81
N SER A 99 22.12 -0.84 7.01
CA SER A 99 22.39 -2.22 7.46
C SER A 99 21.32 -2.68 8.44
N SER A 100 21.02 -3.98 8.42
CA SER A 100 20.12 -4.64 9.36
C SER A 100 20.45 -6.12 9.47
N THR A 101 20.24 -6.69 10.65
CA THR A 101 20.38 -8.13 10.87
C THR A 101 19.04 -8.82 10.66
N PHE A 102 19.03 -9.93 9.95
CA PHE A 102 17.85 -10.76 9.82
C PHE A 102 17.48 -11.40 11.16
N LYS A 103 16.19 -11.38 11.47
CA LYS A 103 15.61 -11.98 12.67
C LYS A 103 14.54 -12.98 12.27
N LEU A 104 14.47 -14.09 12.97
CA LEU A 104 13.41 -15.07 12.77
C LEU A 104 12.08 -14.46 13.24
N ASN A 105 11.13 -14.39 12.32
CA ASN A 105 9.76 -14.04 12.64
C ASN A 105 9.03 -15.29 13.14
N PRO A 106 8.59 -15.33 14.42
CA PRO A 106 8.02 -16.54 15.00
C PRO A 106 6.65 -16.91 14.42
N VAL A 107 5.93 -15.94 13.83
CA VAL A 107 4.61 -16.17 13.24
C VAL A 107 4.71 -16.77 11.84
N THR A 108 5.61 -16.22 11.03
CA THR A 108 5.75 -16.62 9.62
C THR A 108 6.88 -17.65 9.41
N HIS A 109 7.62 -17.99 10.48
CA HIS A 109 8.80 -18.84 10.44
C HIS A 109 9.78 -18.45 9.32
N SER A 110 10.05 -17.14 9.19
CA SER A 110 10.90 -16.61 8.13
C SER A 110 11.91 -15.60 8.68
N LEU A 111 13.13 -15.62 8.12
CA LEU A 111 14.15 -14.63 8.42
C LEU A 111 13.82 -13.30 7.74
N THR A 112 13.62 -12.25 8.52
CA THR A 112 13.23 -10.92 8.03
C THR A 112 14.15 -9.84 8.57
N ALA A 113 14.41 -8.82 7.74
CA ALA A 113 15.10 -7.59 8.13
C ALA A 113 14.27 -6.39 7.68
N LYS A 114 14.22 -5.34 8.50
CA LYS A 114 13.54 -4.08 8.18
C LYS A 114 14.55 -2.94 8.25
N ILE A 115 14.49 -2.05 7.27
CA ILE A 115 15.32 -0.83 7.20
C ILE A 115 14.41 0.32 6.86
N ASN A 116 14.40 1.34 7.72
CA ASN A 116 13.65 2.56 7.47
C ASN A 116 14.40 3.39 6.44
N VAL A 117 13.70 3.74 5.37
CA VAL A 117 14.23 4.53 4.26
C VAL A 117 13.08 5.30 3.60
N ASP A 118 13.22 6.61 3.52
CA ASP A 118 12.22 7.46 2.87
C ASP A 118 12.53 7.64 1.39
N GLY A 119 11.45 7.75 0.59
CA GLY A 119 11.56 8.11 -0.83
C GLY A 119 12.26 7.07 -1.72
N PHE A 120 12.31 5.80 -1.31
CA PHE A 120 12.91 4.75 -2.12
C PHE A 120 12.11 4.51 -3.41
N ASN A 121 12.78 4.62 -4.57
CA ASN A 121 12.12 4.60 -5.89
C ASN A 121 12.90 3.83 -6.97
N LEU A 122 13.80 2.93 -6.59
CA LEU A 122 14.56 2.13 -7.55
C LEU A 122 13.76 0.90 -7.99
N ASN A 123 13.89 0.53 -9.27
CA ASN A 123 13.37 -0.72 -9.82
C ASN A 123 14.37 -1.88 -9.71
N GLU A 124 15.65 -1.54 -9.51
CA GLU A 124 16.73 -2.50 -9.31
C GLU A 124 17.75 -1.92 -8.34
N PHE A 125 18.25 -2.72 -7.41
CA PHE A 125 19.33 -2.33 -6.49
C PHE A 125 20.06 -3.57 -5.97
N THR A 126 21.30 -3.38 -5.52
CA THR A 126 22.13 -4.49 -5.01
C THR A 126 22.26 -4.38 -3.50
N VAL A 127 22.07 -5.50 -2.83
CA VAL A 127 22.33 -5.69 -1.40
C VAL A 127 23.48 -6.66 -1.19
N GLN A 128 24.21 -6.49 -0.10
CA GLN A 128 25.19 -7.48 0.37
C GLN A 128 24.56 -8.27 1.50
N ILE A 129 24.64 -9.59 1.42
CA ILE A 129 24.25 -10.50 2.49
C ILE A 129 25.52 -11.12 3.04
N SER A 130 25.75 -10.96 4.33
CA SER A 130 26.91 -11.48 5.05
C SER A 130 26.51 -12.46 6.13
N SER A 131 27.27 -13.54 6.26
CA SER A 131 27.26 -14.47 7.39
C SER A 131 28.69 -14.61 7.93
N ALA A 132 28.90 -15.44 8.95
CA ALA A 132 30.25 -15.73 9.46
C ALA A 132 31.19 -16.35 8.40
N SER A 133 30.63 -17.04 7.40
CA SER A 133 31.39 -17.83 6.41
C SER A 133 31.44 -17.18 5.02
N SER A 134 30.57 -16.25 4.69
CA SER A 134 30.48 -15.69 3.33
C SER A 134 29.87 -14.30 3.29
N THR A 135 30.21 -13.57 2.24
CA THR A 135 29.54 -12.32 1.85
C THR A 135 29.28 -12.37 0.35
N GLU A 136 28.04 -12.15 -0.04
CA GLU A 136 27.62 -12.14 -1.45
C GLU A 136 26.76 -10.94 -1.77
N SER A 137 26.90 -10.48 -3.00
CA SER A 137 26.03 -9.44 -3.57
C SER A 137 24.81 -10.09 -4.23
N VAL A 138 23.64 -9.58 -3.91
CA VAL A 138 22.36 -9.99 -4.51
C VAL A 138 21.73 -8.78 -5.18
N THR A 139 21.56 -8.81 -6.49
CA THR A 139 20.83 -7.78 -7.23
C THR A 139 19.34 -8.11 -7.18
N LEU A 140 18.58 -7.21 -6.57
CA LEU A 140 17.14 -7.27 -6.44
C LEU A 140 16.49 -6.47 -7.56
N LYS A 141 15.59 -7.11 -8.32
CA LYS A 141 14.83 -6.50 -9.42
C LYS A 141 13.35 -6.45 -9.04
N SER A 142 12.69 -5.38 -9.47
CA SER A 142 11.23 -5.30 -9.34
C SER A 142 10.58 -6.51 -9.99
N THR A 143 9.65 -7.12 -9.26
CA THR A 143 8.79 -8.18 -9.80
C THR A 143 7.43 -7.65 -10.25
N VAL A 144 7.15 -6.37 -10.01
CA VAL A 144 5.89 -5.74 -10.42
C VAL A 144 5.96 -5.49 -11.92
N PRO A 145 5.06 -6.07 -12.72
CA PRO A 145 5.06 -5.90 -14.17
C PRO A 145 4.79 -4.47 -14.60
N ASP A 146 5.36 -4.10 -15.74
CA ASP A 146 5.03 -2.83 -16.40
C ASP A 146 3.53 -2.73 -16.71
N GLY A 147 2.98 -1.52 -16.61
CA GLY A 147 1.56 -1.28 -16.82
C GLY A 147 0.69 -1.56 -15.59
N THR A 148 1.28 -2.04 -14.47
CA THR A 148 0.55 -2.14 -13.19
C THR A 148 0.13 -0.74 -12.74
N MET A 149 -1.15 -0.56 -12.43
CA MET A 149 -1.67 0.71 -11.96
C MET A 149 -1.07 1.11 -10.60
N SER A 150 -1.00 2.41 -10.33
CA SER A 150 -0.59 2.92 -9.03
C SER A 150 -1.61 2.55 -7.93
N TYR A 151 -1.18 2.56 -6.67
CA TYR A 151 -2.10 2.35 -5.54
C TYR A 151 -3.23 3.39 -5.50
N LEU A 152 -2.94 4.64 -5.88
CA LEU A 152 -3.96 5.69 -5.98
C LEU A 152 -5.03 5.36 -7.02
N SER A 153 -4.60 4.80 -8.16
CA SER A 153 -5.53 4.36 -9.21
C SER A 153 -6.35 3.16 -8.76
N ALA A 154 -5.73 2.23 -8.00
CA ALA A 154 -6.43 1.08 -7.43
C ALA A 154 -7.49 1.51 -6.38
N LEU A 155 -7.17 2.48 -5.50
CA LEU A 155 -8.15 3.04 -4.56
C LEU A 155 -9.31 3.73 -5.28
N LYS A 156 -9.04 4.50 -6.34
CA LYS A 156 -10.09 5.14 -7.17
C LYS A 156 -10.97 4.10 -7.88
N ALA A 157 -10.36 3.02 -8.38
CA ALA A 157 -11.11 1.92 -8.97
C ALA A 157 -12.01 1.23 -7.94
N LEU A 158 -11.51 1.02 -6.72
CA LEU A 158 -12.29 0.50 -5.59
C LEU A 158 -13.48 1.41 -5.27
N GLU A 159 -13.27 2.72 -5.08
CA GLU A 159 -14.34 3.70 -4.81
C GLU A 159 -15.43 3.65 -5.88
N LYS A 160 -15.04 3.56 -7.15
CA LYS A 160 -15.96 3.51 -8.27
C LYS A 160 -16.74 2.19 -8.33
N ASN A 161 -16.04 1.06 -8.18
CA ASN A 161 -16.60 -0.27 -8.45
C ASN A 161 -17.29 -0.88 -7.22
N GLN A 162 -17.01 -0.39 -6.00
CA GLN A 162 -17.53 -0.89 -4.73
C GLN A 162 -18.12 0.23 -3.87
N LYS A 163 -18.86 1.15 -4.50
CA LYS A 163 -19.41 2.33 -3.83
C LYS A 163 -20.25 1.96 -2.58
N GLU A 164 -21.15 0.99 -2.69
CA GLU A 164 -22.00 0.57 -1.58
C GLU A 164 -21.17 0.02 -0.40
N LEU A 165 -20.13 -0.76 -0.71
CA LEU A 165 -19.22 -1.26 0.30
C LEU A 165 -18.48 -0.11 0.99
N ILE A 166 -17.92 0.83 0.24
CA ILE A 166 -17.22 1.99 0.80
C ILE A 166 -18.18 2.87 1.62
N ASP A 167 -19.42 3.05 1.16
CA ASP A 167 -20.42 3.83 1.89
C ASP A 167 -20.80 3.16 3.23
N SER A 168 -20.71 1.82 3.35
CA SER A 168 -20.94 1.11 4.61
C SER A 168 -19.86 1.40 5.69
N TYR A 169 -18.69 1.90 5.28
CA TYR A 169 -17.61 2.34 6.18
C TYR A 169 -17.67 3.84 6.51
N LYS A 170 -18.77 4.52 6.21
CA LYS A 170 -18.93 5.95 6.52
C LYS A 170 -19.81 6.17 7.75
N ASP A 171 -19.50 7.23 8.47
CA ASP A 171 -20.35 7.71 9.55
C ASP A 171 -21.59 8.46 9.01
N LYS A 172 -22.46 8.90 9.93
CA LYS A 172 -23.66 9.69 9.59
C LYS A 172 -23.38 11.03 8.89
N ASN A 173 -22.15 11.51 8.93
CA ASN A 173 -21.70 12.75 8.30
C ASN A 173 -21.03 12.46 6.93
N GLY A 174 -20.95 11.20 6.51
CA GLY A 174 -20.31 10.75 5.28
C GLY A 174 -18.79 10.61 5.35
N ASN A 175 -18.18 10.71 6.54
CA ASN A 175 -16.73 10.50 6.69
C ASN A 175 -16.45 9.02 6.74
N PHE A 176 -15.43 8.59 6.01
CA PHE A 176 -14.90 7.23 6.13
C PHE A 176 -14.27 7.05 7.52
N ILE A 177 -14.61 5.96 8.22
CA ILE A 177 -14.20 5.68 9.60
C ILE A 177 -13.45 4.35 9.74
N GLY A 178 -13.10 3.71 8.62
CA GLY A 178 -12.30 2.50 8.60
C GLY A 178 -10.82 2.78 8.38
N GLU A 179 -10.04 1.72 8.42
CA GLU A 179 -8.63 1.71 8.02
C GLU A 179 -8.46 0.94 6.71
N ILE A 180 -7.48 1.34 5.93
CA ILE A 180 -7.17 0.69 4.65
C ILE A 180 -5.74 0.19 4.68
N CYS A 181 -5.53 -1.07 4.33
CA CYS A 181 -4.22 -1.57 3.95
C CYS A 181 -4.23 -1.94 2.47
N ALA A 182 -3.15 -1.60 1.76
CA ALA A 182 -3.01 -1.93 0.35
C ALA A 182 -1.63 -2.54 0.07
N ARG A 183 -1.61 -3.62 -0.70
CA ARG A 183 -0.35 -4.25 -1.14
C ARG A 183 -0.44 -4.76 -2.56
N VAL A 184 0.63 -4.57 -3.31
CA VAL A 184 0.79 -5.25 -4.59
C VAL A 184 1.17 -6.70 -4.34
N VAL A 185 0.51 -7.61 -5.04
CA VAL A 185 0.78 -9.05 -5.04
C VAL A 185 1.11 -9.46 -6.47
N VAL A 186 2.24 -10.12 -6.67
CA VAL A 186 2.64 -10.62 -7.99
C VAL A 186 2.57 -12.14 -7.99
N LYS A 187 1.86 -12.71 -8.95
CA LYS A 187 1.71 -14.14 -9.14
C LYS A 187 1.61 -14.44 -10.64
N ASP A 188 2.40 -15.39 -11.12
CA ASP A 188 2.41 -15.83 -12.52
C ASP A 188 2.54 -14.64 -13.50
N ASP A 189 3.50 -13.75 -13.23
CA ASP A 189 3.81 -12.51 -13.96
C ASP A 189 2.65 -11.52 -14.08
N LYS A 190 1.64 -11.65 -13.23
CA LYS A 190 0.51 -10.71 -13.11
C LYS A 190 0.54 -10.01 -11.77
N ALA A 191 0.23 -8.72 -11.79
CA ALA A 191 0.05 -7.95 -10.57
C ALA A 191 -1.42 -7.88 -10.17
N TYR A 192 -1.64 -7.87 -8.87
CA TYR A 192 -2.93 -7.68 -8.23
C TYR A 192 -2.78 -6.68 -7.10
N TRP A 193 -3.82 -5.91 -6.83
CA TRP A 193 -3.90 -5.12 -5.60
C TRP A 193 -4.75 -5.87 -4.58
N TYR A 194 -4.12 -6.26 -3.47
CA TYR A 194 -4.85 -6.67 -2.28
C TYR A 194 -5.19 -5.41 -1.49
N ILE A 195 -6.47 -5.19 -1.19
CA ILE A 195 -6.94 -4.07 -0.38
C ILE A 195 -7.76 -4.65 0.77
N GLY A 196 -7.31 -4.40 1.99
CA GLY A 196 -8.03 -4.72 3.22
C GLY A 196 -8.74 -3.48 3.75
N LEU A 197 -10.00 -3.61 4.06
CA LEU A 197 -10.82 -2.60 4.72
C LEU A 197 -11.15 -3.11 6.12
N THR A 198 -10.67 -2.43 7.15
CA THR A 198 -10.95 -2.78 8.55
C THR A 198 -11.91 -1.76 9.12
N ASP A 199 -12.99 -2.21 9.72
CA ASP A 199 -13.94 -1.33 10.38
C ASP A 199 -13.53 -1.01 11.83
N LYS A 200 -14.30 -0.18 12.52
CA LYS A 200 -14.07 0.20 13.92
C LYS A 200 -14.14 -0.96 14.92
N ASN A 201 -14.72 -2.10 14.55
CA ASN A 201 -14.82 -3.30 15.38
C ASN A 201 -13.63 -4.24 15.15
N GLY A 202 -12.80 -3.97 14.12
CA GLY A 202 -11.69 -4.80 13.69
C GLY A 202 -12.08 -5.85 12.63
N ASP A 203 -13.32 -5.82 12.13
CA ASP A 203 -13.77 -6.73 11.07
C ASP A 203 -13.11 -6.35 9.75
N LEU A 204 -12.46 -7.33 9.13
CA LEU A 204 -11.69 -7.15 7.91
C LEU A 204 -12.44 -7.69 6.68
N LYS A 205 -12.62 -6.83 5.68
CA LYS A 205 -12.98 -7.25 4.32
C LYS A 205 -11.78 -7.10 3.40
N ALA A 206 -11.39 -8.21 2.79
CA ALA A 206 -10.26 -8.27 1.87
C ALA A 206 -10.76 -8.32 0.43
N LEU A 207 -10.24 -7.43 -0.42
CA LEU A 207 -10.54 -7.36 -1.84
C LEU A 207 -9.28 -7.64 -2.65
N LEU A 208 -9.45 -8.37 -3.75
CA LEU A 208 -8.40 -8.58 -4.73
C LEU A 208 -8.82 -7.89 -6.03
N LEU A 209 -8.03 -6.93 -6.49
CA LEU A 209 -8.25 -6.21 -7.73
C LEU A 209 -7.21 -6.64 -8.77
N ASP A 210 -7.62 -6.74 -10.03
CA ASP A 210 -6.70 -6.84 -11.15
C ASP A 210 -5.78 -5.61 -11.19
N GLY A 211 -4.48 -5.83 -11.30
CA GLY A 211 -3.47 -4.78 -11.20
C GLY A 211 -3.41 -3.83 -12.40
N VAL A 212 -4.09 -4.14 -13.50
CA VAL A 212 -4.12 -3.34 -14.72
C VAL A 212 -5.48 -2.67 -14.90
N SER A 213 -6.56 -3.44 -14.84
CA SER A 213 -7.93 -2.93 -15.06
C SER A 213 -8.59 -2.35 -13.82
N GLY A 214 -8.16 -2.75 -12.61
CA GLY A 214 -8.81 -2.39 -11.35
C GLY A 214 -10.15 -3.10 -11.13
N GLU A 215 -10.46 -4.13 -11.92
CA GLU A 215 -11.63 -4.99 -11.71
C GLU A 215 -11.49 -5.75 -10.39
N VAL A 216 -12.58 -5.83 -9.62
CA VAL A 216 -12.60 -6.60 -8.37
C VAL A 216 -12.82 -8.07 -8.72
N LEU A 217 -11.80 -8.87 -8.50
CA LEU A 217 -11.78 -10.31 -8.82
C LEU A 217 -12.35 -11.16 -7.69
N ALA A 218 -12.19 -10.73 -6.44
CA ALA A 218 -12.66 -11.46 -5.27
C ALA A 218 -12.88 -10.52 -4.09
N ILE A 219 -13.86 -10.87 -3.25
CA ILE A 219 -14.09 -10.25 -1.94
C ILE A 219 -14.17 -11.38 -0.92
N ARG A 220 -13.49 -11.22 0.21
CA ARG A 220 -13.51 -12.17 1.32
C ARG A 220 -13.72 -11.43 2.63
N GLU A 221 -14.63 -11.90 3.46
CA GLU A 221 -14.75 -11.49 4.85
C GLU A 221 -13.84 -12.36 5.71
N VAL A 222 -13.09 -11.73 6.61
CA VAL A 222 -12.20 -12.39 7.56
C VAL A 222 -12.70 -11.99 8.96
N PHE A 223 -13.27 -12.95 9.67
CA PHE A 223 -13.78 -12.80 11.03
C PHE A 223 -12.71 -13.25 12.03
#